data_ea58eb03e09a4c21d846281b9265564f
#
_entry.id   ea58eb03e09a4c21d846281b9265564f
#
_cell.length_a   1.000
_cell.length_b   1.000
_cell.length_c   1.000
_cell.angle_alpha   90.00
_cell.angle_beta   90.00
_cell.angle_gamma   90.00
#
_symmetry.space_group_name_H-M   'P 1'
#
loop_
_entity.id
_entity.type
_entity.pdbx_description
1 polymer ?
#
loop_
_entity_poly.entity_id
_entity_poly.type
_entity_poly.pdbx_seq_one_letter_code
_entity_poly.pdbx_strand_id
1 'polypeptide(L)'
;MSIEKRLIKEIERLRDDVVEYTRGLVCIPSENPPGDETEVSDYVSELLASLGFDVEQVESKPNRVNTLGVLKGTGGGKTLLWNGHYDTVPVGNLDYWTVDPFGGEIRDGRIYGRGSGDMKGAIASVMVAVKALGNLGIRLRGDLRLHAVADEEFFGRYGTKYLCENGYVEGVDAAIVGEASTRDSVVMARPAVRGRTLVNIHVKGRSAHSSRPEMGVNAVLKMSKVLLAIDETEFSFPKHRLLPDPTIAPGTTMKGGTKDNIIPEDSEAVCDVRTVPGMNPEQVLQDIRAVVERLKSSDPELDVSVASPLNKPPSEISLDHPLYRSAAKATVQVVGYRLEPLGASGSNDTSYFTNLAGVPAMAFGPGGGNAHAPDEWANVETLVTFAKIYGLMMLDICGYEE
;
A
#
# COMPACT_ATOMS: atom_id res chain seq x y z
N MET A 1 -14.13 29.68 20.84
CA MET A 1 -13.60 28.31 20.71
C MET A 1 -12.64 28.34 19.54
N SER A 2 -11.42 27.75 19.66
CA SER A 2 -10.46 27.77 18.54
C SER A 2 -11.00 26.97 17.35
N ILE A 3 -10.46 27.23 16.16
CA ILE A 3 -10.89 26.58 14.92
C ILE A 3 -10.70 25.07 14.98
N GLU A 4 -9.59 24.59 15.57
CA GLU A 4 -9.30 23.17 15.73
C GLU A 4 -10.37 22.49 16.59
N LYS A 5 -10.81 23.13 17.69
CA LYS A 5 -11.87 22.59 18.54
C LYS A 5 -13.25 22.61 17.86
N ARG A 6 -13.51 23.61 16.99
CA ARG A 6 -14.72 23.64 16.17
C ARG A 6 -14.71 22.50 15.17
N LEU A 7 -13.58 22.28 14.49
CA LEU A 7 -13.42 21.22 13.51
C LEU A 7 -13.56 19.83 14.13
N ILE A 8 -12.89 19.55 15.25
CA ILE A 8 -13.03 18.29 15.97
C ILE A 8 -14.50 18.02 16.34
N LYS A 9 -15.22 19.06 16.83
CA LYS A 9 -16.64 18.94 17.20
C LYS A 9 -17.53 18.69 15.98
N GLU A 10 -17.24 19.35 14.84
CA GLU A 10 -18.01 19.15 13.62
C GLU A 10 -17.80 17.74 13.05
N ILE A 11 -16.57 17.24 13.04
CA ILE A 11 -16.28 15.87 12.61
C ILE A 11 -16.98 14.84 13.50
N GLU A 12 -17.03 15.07 14.84
CA GLU A 12 -17.79 14.20 15.73
C GLU A 12 -19.28 14.18 15.39
N ARG A 13 -19.84 15.33 14.97
CA ARG A 13 -21.24 15.40 14.50
C ARG A 13 -21.48 14.66 13.20
N LEU A 14 -20.45 14.55 12.36
CA LEU A 14 -20.46 13.83 11.08
C LEU A 14 -20.07 12.34 11.21
N ARG A 15 -20.11 11.78 12.42
CA ARG A 15 -19.78 10.36 12.67
C ARG A 15 -20.56 9.39 11.77
N ASP A 16 -21.84 9.66 11.57
CA ASP A 16 -22.70 8.82 10.75
C ASP A 16 -22.31 8.90 9.25
N ASP A 17 -21.80 10.04 8.79
CA ASP A 17 -21.26 10.17 7.43
C ASP A 17 -20.00 9.30 7.22
N VAL A 18 -19.13 9.16 8.25
CA VAL A 18 -17.98 8.25 8.18
C VAL A 18 -18.45 6.82 7.96
N VAL A 19 -19.50 6.41 8.68
CA VAL A 19 -20.09 5.08 8.56
C VAL A 19 -20.71 4.90 7.17
N GLU A 20 -21.51 5.86 6.72
CA GLU A 20 -22.22 5.82 5.44
C GLU A 20 -21.24 5.75 4.26
N TYR A 21 -20.23 6.60 4.22
CA TYR A 21 -19.22 6.61 3.16
C TYR A 21 -18.40 5.32 3.15
N THR A 22 -18.00 4.83 4.33
CA THR A 22 -17.28 3.55 4.42
C THR A 22 -18.13 2.40 3.90
N ARG A 23 -19.40 2.33 4.29
CA ARG A 23 -20.31 1.29 3.80
C ARG A 23 -20.54 1.38 2.30
N GLY A 24 -20.77 2.60 1.78
CA GLY A 24 -20.94 2.82 0.35
C GLY A 24 -19.75 2.30 -0.45
N LEU A 25 -18.54 2.57 0.00
CA LEU A 25 -17.32 2.07 -0.64
C LEU A 25 -17.18 0.54 -0.52
N VAL A 26 -17.47 -0.04 0.65
CA VAL A 26 -17.38 -1.50 0.88
C VAL A 26 -18.38 -2.28 0.03
N CYS A 27 -19.60 -1.72 -0.15
CA CYS A 27 -20.66 -2.37 -0.95
C CYS A 27 -20.36 -2.42 -2.46
N ILE A 28 -19.29 -1.77 -2.93
CA ILE A 28 -18.85 -1.82 -4.32
C ILE A 28 -17.63 -2.75 -4.41
N PRO A 29 -17.76 -3.96 -4.99
CA PRO A 29 -16.63 -4.86 -5.18
C PRO A 29 -15.56 -4.25 -6.09
N SER A 30 -14.29 -4.38 -5.70
CA SER A 30 -13.14 -3.88 -6.48
C SER A 30 -11.94 -4.81 -6.28
N GLU A 31 -12.16 -6.11 -6.43
CA GLU A 31 -11.15 -7.13 -6.18
C GLU A 31 -10.04 -7.11 -7.23
N ASN A 32 -8.81 -7.23 -6.78
CA ASN A 32 -7.61 -7.28 -7.60
C ASN A 32 -6.75 -8.52 -7.24
N PRO A 33 -6.64 -9.57 -8.10
CA PRO A 33 -7.27 -9.67 -9.42
C PRO A 33 -8.79 -9.91 -9.40
N PRO A 34 -9.54 -9.69 -10.51
CA PRO A 34 -9.07 -9.29 -11.85
C PRO A 34 -8.68 -7.82 -11.98
N GLY A 35 -9.19 -6.96 -11.10
CA GLY A 35 -8.98 -5.52 -11.08
C GLY A 35 -9.91 -4.79 -12.08
N ASP A 36 -11.01 -4.33 -11.54
CA ASP A 36 -11.95 -3.40 -12.17
C ASP A 36 -12.39 -2.39 -11.10
N GLU A 37 -11.82 -1.22 -11.20
CA GLU A 37 -12.09 -0.14 -10.25
C GLU A 37 -13.06 0.91 -10.81
N THR A 38 -13.72 0.64 -11.93
CA THR A 38 -14.59 1.61 -12.62
C THR A 38 -15.75 2.07 -11.72
N GLU A 39 -16.53 1.15 -11.17
CA GLU A 39 -17.72 1.48 -10.38
C GLU A 39 -17.35 2.23 -9.07
N VAL A 40 -16.31 1.78 -8.37
CA VAL A 40 -15.87 2.44 -7.15
C VAL A 40 -15.24 3.81 -7.43
N SER A 41 -14.57 3.98 -8.59
CA SER A 41 -14.06 5.26 -9.07
C SER A 41 -15.18 6.26 -9.34
N ASP A 42 -16.28 5.83 -9.99
CA ASP A 42 -17.46 6.66 -10.24
C ASP A 42 -18.07 7.14 -8.92
N TYR A 43 -18.26 6.24 -7.97
CA TYR A 43 -18.79 6.59 -6.64
C TYR A 43 -17.91 7.58 -5.89
N VAL A 44 -16.58 7.38 -5.91
CA VAL A 44 -15.62 8.32 -5.28
C VAL A 44 -15.65 9.67 -5.99
N SER A 45 -15.75 9.68 -7.32
CA SER A 45 -15.82 10.91 -8.13
C SER A 45 -17.03 11.75 -7.77
N GLU A 46 -18.21 11.13 -7.64
CA GLU A 46 -19.43 11.80 -7.22
C GLU A 46 -19.32 12.39 -5.82
N LEU A 47 -18.75 11.64 -4.87
CA LEU A 47 -18.52 12.13 -3.50
C LEU A 47 -17.57 13.32 -3.49
N LEU A 48 -16.42 13.23 -4.18
CA LEU A 48 -15.44 14.33 -4.24
C LEU A 48 -16.03 15.57 -4.89
N ALA A 49 -16.76 15.44 -5.99
CA ALA A 49 -17.44 16.56 -6.63
C ALA A 49 -18.43 17.23 -5.67
N SER A 50 -19.18 16.45 -4.90
CA SER A 50 -20.13 16.97 -3.89
C SER A 50 -19.46 17.74 -2.75
N LEU A 51 -18.17 17.44 -2.50
CA LEU A 51 -17.32 18.12 -1.51
C LEU A 51 -16.58 19.33 -2.08
N GLY A 52 -16.80 19.68 -3.36
CA GLY A 52 -16.23 20.85 -4.02
C GLY A 52 -14.87 20.64 -4.67
N PHE A 53 -14.44 19.39 -4.88
CA PHE A 53 -13.23 19.13 -5.65
C PHE A 53 -13.46 19.26 -7.15
N ASP A 54 -12.46 19.76 -7.85
CA ASP A 54 -12.30 19.51 -9.29
C ASP A 54 -11.82 18.08 -9.45
N VAL A 55 -12.58 17.23 -10.15
CA VAL A 55 -12.34 15.78 -10.24
C VAL A 55 -11.95 15.37 -11.64
N GLU A 56 -10.91 14.55 -11.74
CA GLU A 56 -10.46 13.89 -12.95
C GLU A 56 -10.39 12.38 -12.72
N GLN A 57 -10.88 11.58 -13.65
CA GLN A 57 -10.68 10.13 -13.68
C GLN A 57 -9.59 9.79 -14.71
N VAL A 58 -8.57 9.06 -14.29
CA VAL A 58 -7.42 8.66 -15.10
C VAL A 58 -7.42 7.15 -15.27
N GLU A 59 -7.84 6.67 -16.43
CA GLU A 59 -7.77 5.27 -16.78
C GLU A 59 -6.36 4.93 -17.30
N SER A 60 -5.52 4.36 -16.45
CA SER A 60 -4.13 4.00 -16.77
C SER A 60 -4.00 2.72 -17.60
N LYS A 61 -5.02 1.88 -17.57
CA LYS A 61 -5.23 0.64 -18.33
C LYS A 61 -6.72 0.33 -18.30
N PRO A 62 -7.29 -0.41 -19.27
CA PRO A 62 -8.72 -0.77 -19.24
C PRO A 62 -9.17 -1.30 -17.88
N ASN A 63 -10.20 -0.66 -17.30
CA ASN A 63 -10.79 -0.88 -15.98
C ASN A 63 -9.88 -0.51 -14.78
N ARG A 64 -8.67 0.04 -15.00
CA ARG A 64 -7.78 0.54 -13.96
C ARG A 64 -7.92 2.06 -13.87
N VAL A 65 -8.99 2.49 -13.25
CA VAL A 65 -9.35 3.91 -13.15
C VAL A 65 -8.84 4.46 -11.83
N ASN A 66 -8.22 5.64 -11.84
CA ASN A 66 -7.77 6.39 -10.68
C ASN A 66 -8.60 7.67 -10.58
N THR A 67 -9.12 8.01 -9.41
CA THR A 67 -9.88 9.23 -9.16
C THR A 67 -8.99 10.27 -8.50
N LEU A 68 -8.81 11.41 -9.18
CA LEU A 68 -7.98 12.53 -8.74
C LEU A 68 -8.87 13.73 -8.43
N GLY A 69 -8.86 14.19 -7.19
CA GLY A 69 -9.56 15.39 -6.77
C GLY A 69 -8.60 16.51 -6.40
N VAL A 70 -8.89 17.73 -6.77
CA VAL A 70 -8.17 18.93 -6.38
C VAL A 70 -9.11 19.94 -5.73
N LEU A 71 -8.97 20.18 -4.43
CA LEU A 71 -9.63 21.27 -3.73
C LEU A 71 -8.68 22.46 -3.71
N LYS A 72 -9.00 23.47 -4.51
CA LYS A 72 -8.16 24.66 -4.68
C LYS A 72 -8.10 25.52 -3.43
N GLY A 73 -6.88 25.84 -3.00
CA GLY A 73 -6.62 26.80 -1.93
C GLY A 73 -6.74 28.26 -2.39
N THR A 74 -6.74 29.18 -1.42
CA THR A 74 -6.78 30.64 -1.68
C THR A 74 -5.43 31.21 -2.09
N GLY A 75 -4.36 30.44 -1.96
CA GLY A 75 -2.99 30.78 -2.33
C GLY A 75 -2.07 31.00 -1.12
N GLY A 76 -0.78 30.77 -1.32
CA GLY A 76 0.27 31.02 -0.32
C GLY A 76 0.46 29.95 0.74
N GLY A 77 -0.23 28.80 0.64
CA GLY A 77 -0.03 27.62 1.47
C GLY A 77 0.70 26.49 0.73
N LYS A 78 1.01 25.41 1.46
CA LYS A 78 1.60 24.18 0.90
C LYS A 78 0.54 23.26 0.34
N THR A 79 0.86 22.54 -0.74
CA THR A 79 0.00 21.52 -1.32
C THR A 79 0.19 20.21 -0.58
N LEU A 80 -0.89 19.72 0.05
CA LEU A 80 -0.95 18.40 0.68
C LEU A 80 -1.67 17.43 -0.24
N LEU A 81 -1.08 16.25 -0.46
CA LEU A 81 -1.74 15.15 -1.14
C LEU A 81 -2.12 14.08 -0.10
N TRP A 82 -3.37 13.63 -0.14
CA TRP A 82 -3.81 12.41 0.52
C TRP A 82 -4.05 11.33 -0.53
N ASN A 83 -3.47 10.17 -0.32
CA ASN A 83 -3.54 9.03 -1.23
C ASN A 83 -4.10 7.80 -0.52
N GLY A 84 -4.94 7.03 -1.20
CA GLY A 84 -5.42 5.76 -0.73
C GLY A 84 -5.97 4.91 -1.87
N HIS A 85 -5.85 3.58 -1.76
CA HIS A 85 -6.35 2.66 -2.76
C HIS A 85 -7.77 2.20 -2.43
N TYR A 86 -8.54 1.90 -3.47
CA TYR A 86 -9.87 1.32 -3.35
C TYR A 86 -9.98 -0.09 -3.96
N ASP A 87 -8.93 -0.58 -4.62
CA ASP A 87 -8.85 -2.00 -4.93
C ASP A 87 -8.64 -2.82 -3.65
N THR A 88 -9.03 -4.08 -3.69
CA THR A 88 -8.94 -4.99 -2.55
C THR A 88 -8.42 -6.35 -2.99
N VAL A 89 -7.78 -7.09 -2.08
CA VAL A 89 -7.53 -8.50 -2.36
C VAL A 89 -8.84 -9.27 -2.48
N PRO A 90 -8.87 -10.40 -3.23
CA PRO A 90 -10.05 -11.25 -3.35
C PRO A 90 -10.59 -11.72 -2.00
N VAL A 91 -11.92 -11.89 -1.91
CA VAL A 91 -12.59 -12.39 -0.69
C VAL A 91 -12.21 -13.84 -0.36
N GLY A 92 -11.75 -14.61 -1.36
CA GLY A 92 -11.38 -16.00 -1.17
C GLY A 92 -12.59 -16.93 -1.00
N ASN A 93 -12.48 -17.89 -0.08
CA ASN A 93 -13.56 -18.86 0.16
C ASN A 93 -14.66 -18.22 1.03
N LEU A 94 -15.86 -18.06 0.48
CA LEU A 94 -17.02 -17.48 1.15
C LEU A 94 -17.50 -18.28 2.37
N ASP A 95 -17.22 -19.58 2.45
CA ASP A 95 -17.58 -20.39 3.61
C ASP A 95 -16.87 -19.99 4.91
N TYR A 96 -15.81 -19.19 4.80
CA TYR A 96 -15.06 -18.67 5.96
C TYR A 96 -15.56 -17.31 6.43
N TRP A 97 -16.45 -16.67 5.69
CA TRP A 97 -17.05 -15.40 6.08
C TRP A 97 -18.30 -15.63 6.93
N THR A 98 -18.43 -14.92 8.05
CA THR A 98 -19.64 -14.93 8.90
C THR A 98 -20.62 -13.80 8.54
N VAL A 99 -20.19 -12.89 7.68
CA VAL A 99 -20.94 -11.76 7.13
C VAL A 99 -20.81 -11.73 5.62
N ASP A 100 -21.69 -11.01 4.92
CA ASP A 100 -21.48 -10.71 3.51
C ASP A 100 -20.24 -9.82 3.33
N PRO A 101 -19.18 -10.24 2.59
CA PRO A 101 -17.97 -9.47 2.41
C PRO A 101 -18.18 -8.09 1.76
N PHE A 102 -19.30 -7.89 1.08
CA PHE A 102 -19.67 -6.61 0.46
C PHE A 102 -20.95 -6.00 1.08
N GLY A 103 -21.41 -6.51 2.22
CA GLY A 103 -22.63 -6.04 2.89
C GLY A 103 -22.45 -4.79 3.75
N GLY A 104 -21.22 -4.46 4.15
CA GLY A 104 -20.97 -3.33 5.05
C GLY A 104 -21.71 -3.45 6.37
N GLU A 105 -21.82 -4.66 6.95
CA GLU A 105 -22.55 -4.89 8.19
C GLU A 105 -21.96 -4.12 9.35
N ILE A 106 -22.81 -3.47 10.16
CA ILE A 106 -22.40 -2.78 11.38
C ILE A 106 -22.71 -3.64 12.59
N ARG A 107 -21.68 -4.01 13.35
CA ARG A 107 -21.83 -4.77 14.59
C ARG A 107 -20.75 -4.34 15.60
N ASP A 108 -21.15 -4.06 16.84
CA ASP A 108 -20.25 -3.72 17.95
C ASP A 108 -19.28 -2.57 17.65
N GLY A 109 -19.74 -1.51 16.96
CA GLY A 109 -18.94 -0.36 16.58
C GLY A 109 -17.91 -0.63 15.47
N ARG A 110 -18.09 -1.72 14.72
CA ARG A 110 -17.25 -2.12 13.57
C ARG A 110 -18.08 -2.18 12.30
N ILE A 111 -17.45 -1.84 11.20
CA ILE A 111 -17.99 -2.02 9.85
C ILE A 111 -17.25 -3.20 9.24
N TYR A 112 -17.99 -4.27 8.96
CA TYR A 112 -17.45 -5.50 8.39
C TYR A 112 -17.57 -5.48 6.88
N GLY A 113 -16.53 -5.99 6.22
CA GLY A 113 -16.49 -6.22 4.79
C GLY A 113 -15.09 -6.05 4.21
N ARG A 114 -14.86 -6.64 3.04
CA ARG A 114 -13.59 -6.58 2.32
C ARG A 114 -13.25 -5.13 1.95
N GLY A 115 -12.03 -4.70 2.31
CA GLY A 115 -11.56 -3.34 2.09
C GLY A 115 -12.00 -2.33 3.15
N SER A 116 -12.81 -2.72 4.16
CA SER A 116 -13.24 -1.79 5.21
C SER A 116 -12.05 -1.27 6.02
N GLY A 117 -11.10 -2.14 6.38
CA GLY A 117 -9.88 -1.84 7.09
C GLY A 117 -8.70 -1.51 6.18
N ASP A 118 -8.67 -2.05 4.97
CA ASP A 118 -7.60 -1.94 3.97
C ASP A 118 -8.17 -1.65 2.58
N MET A 119 -8.34 -0.34 2.15
CA MET A 119 -8.27 0.81 3.02
C MET A 119 -9.40 1.83 2.74
N LYS A 120 -10.58 1.33 2.28
CA LYS A 120 -11.75 2.16 1.91
C LYS A 120 -12.25 3.03 3.08
N GLY A 121 -12.15 2.54 4.34
CA GLY A 121 -12.48 3.32 5.52
C GLY A 121 -11.60 4.56 5.72
N ALA A 122 -10.34 4.50 5.31
CA ALA A 122 -9.45 5.66 5.33
C ALA A 122 -9.88 6.74 4.32
N ILE A 123 -10.34 6.32 3.12
CA ILE A 123 -10.89 7.22 2.10
C ILE A 123 -12.13 7.94 2.65
N ALA A 124 -13.03 7.21 3.31
CA ALA A 124 -14.20 7.81 3.96
C ALA A 124 -13.80 8.83 5.05
N SER A 125 -12.79 8.51 5.86
CA SER A 125 -12.30 9.38 6.94
C SER A 125 -11.79 10.72 6.43
N VAL A 126 -10.98 10.72 5.36
CA VAL A 126 -10.47 11.97 4.79
C VAL A 126 -11.57 12.80 4.13
N MET A 127 -12.53 12.17 3.45
CA MET A 127 -13.68 12.88 2.86
C MET A 127 -14.53 13.58 3.92
N VAL A 128 -14.77 12.94 5.07
CA VAL A 128 -15.50 13.57 6.17
C VAL A 128 -14.72 14.72 6.80
N ALA A 129 -13.41 14.63 6.88
CA ALA A 129 -12.58 15.77 7.32
C ALA A 129 -12.78 16.98 6.40
N VAL A 130 -12.81 16.78 5.08
CA VAL A 130 -13.06 17.84 4.09
C VAL A 130 -14.50 18.38 4.21
N LYS A 131 -15.50 17.50 4.36
CA LYS A 131 -16.90 17.90 4.59
C LYS A 131 -17.02 18.84 5.79
N ALA A 132 -16.32 18.52 6.90
CA ALA A 132 -16.34 19.34 8.10
C ALA A 132 -15.68 20.73 7.87
N LEU A 133 -14.62 20.83 7.08
CA LEU A 133 -14.03 22.11 6.70
C LEU A 133 -15.05 22.96 5.92
N GLY A 134 -15.71 22.37 4.91
CA GLY A 134 -16.75 23.03 4.13
C GLY A 134 -17.92 23.52 4.97
N ASN A 135 -18.45 22.67 5.89
CA ASN A 135 -19.55 23.03 6.79
C ASN A 135 -19.21 24.23 7.72
N LEU A 136 -17.93 24.39 8.05
CA LEU A 136 -17.45 25.48 8.89
C LEU A 136 -17.04 26.73 8.07
N GLY A 137 -17.12 26.69 6.76
CA GLY A 137 -16.69 27.76 5.85
C GLY A 137 -15.17 27.97 5.85
N ILE A 138 -14.38 27.00 6.28
CA ILE A 138 -12.92 27.10 6.34
C ILE A 138 -12.36 26.86 4.94
N ARG A 139 -11.53 27.80 4.48
CA ARG A 139 -10.82 27.71 3.20
C ARG A 139 -9.33 27.48 3.46
N LEU A 140 -8.77 26.43 2.86
CA LEU A 140 -7.34 26.18 2.92
C LEU A 140 -6.59 27.22 2.06
N ARG A 141 -5.36 27.56 2.44
CA ARG A 141 -4.48 28.42 1.62
C ARG A 141 -3.77 27.60 0.55
N GLY A 142 -3.21 26.46 0.89
CA GLY A 142 -2.63 25.52 -0.08
C GLY A 142 -3.68 24.61 -0.68
N ASP A 143 -3.38 24.02 -1.83
CA ASP A 143 -4.24 23.02 -2.45
C ASP A 143 -4.28 21.74 -1.61
N LEU A 144 -5.45 21.11 -1.51
CA LEU A 144 -5.58 19.74 -1.05
C LEU A 144 -5.84 18.86 -2.28
N ARG A 145 -4.99 17.86 -2.49
CA ARG A 145 -5.21 16.82 -3.50
C ARG A 145 -5.62 15.52 -2.82
N LEU A 146 -6.59 14.83 -3.40
CA LEU A 146 -7.01 13.50 -2.98
C LEU A 146 -6.90 12.57 -4.18
N HIS A 147 -6.04 11.57 -4.07
CA HIS A 147 -5.90 10.51 -5.04
C HIS A 147 -6.45 9.21 -4.46
N ALA A 148 -7.56 8.73 -4.99
CA ALA A 148 -8.08 7.40 -4.73
C ALA A 148 -7.69 6.53 -5.92
N VAL A 149 -6.85 5.51 -5.67
CA VAL A 149 -6.09 4.84 -6.72
C VAL A 149 -6.44 3.36 -6.85
N ALA A 150 -6.17 2.83 -8.03
CA ALA A 150 -6.25 1.42 -8.38
C ALA A 150 -4.93 0.68 -8.08
N ASP A 151 -4.97 -0.66 -8.08
CA ASP A 151 -3.82 -1.55 -8.26
C ASP A 151 -2.77 -1.57 -7.14
N GLU A 152 -3.05 -1.00 -5.96
CA GLU A 152 -2.07 -1.03 -4.86
C GLU A 152 -1.75 -2.45 -4.44
N GLU A 153 -2.76 -3.30 -4.30
CA GLU A 153 -2.66 -4.70 -3.87
C GLU A 153 -1.81 -5.56 -4.82
N PHE A 154 -1.57 -5.06 -6.04
CA PHE A 154 -0.68 -5.70 -7.02
C PHE A 154 0.43 -4.75 -7.49
N PHE A 155 1.23 -4.21 -6.55
CA PHE A 155 2.38 -3.31 -6.81
C PHE A 155 2.05 -1.91 -7.30
N GLY A 156 0.79 -1.47 -7.40
CA GLY A 156 0.40 -0.10 -7.76
C GLY A 156 0.89 0.39 -9.13
N ARG A 157 1.16 -0.55 -10.06
CA ARG A 157 1.72 -0.23 -11.38
C ARG A 157 0.80 0.67 -12.20
N TYR A 158 -0.50 0.44 -12.06
CA TYR A 158 -1.55 1.18 -12.76
C TYR A 158 -2.21 2.24 -11.88
N GLY A 159 -1.79 2.35 -10.61
CA GLY A 159 -2.19 3.33 -9.62
C GLY A 159 -1.12 4.39 -9.39
N THR A 160 -0.69 4.53 -8.14
CA THR A 160 0.25 5.58 -7.69
C THR A 160 1.55 5.61 -8.49
N LYS A 161 2.10 4.46 -8.89
CA LYS A 161 3.30 4.44 -9.73
C LYS A 161 3.08 5.17 -11.04
N TYR A 162 1.99 4.83 -11.75
CA TYR A 162 1.62 5.47 -13.01
C TYR A 162 1.46 6.99 -12.83
N LEU A 163 0.77 7.41 -11.78
CA LEU A 163 0.53 8.83 -11.50
C LEU A 163 1.84 9.60 -11.22
N CYS A 164 2.76 9.00 -10.47
CA CYS A 164 4.08 9.60 -10.23
C CYS A 164 4.91 9.72 -11.52
N GLU A 165 4.91 8.68 -12.37
CA GLU A 165 5.68 8.67 -13.62
C GLU A 165 5.11 9.60 -14.69
N ASN A 166 3.82 9.99 -14.60
CA ASN A 166 3.13 10.82 -15.60
C ASN A 166 2.81 12.25 -15.13
N GLY A 167 3.45 12.72 -14.04
CA GLY A 167 3.39 14.13 -13.63
C GLY A 167 2.17 14.53 -12.79
N TYR A 168 1.26 13.61 -12.44
CA TYR A 168 0.05 13.93 -11.67
C TYR A 168 0.31 14.37 -10.21
N VAL A 169 1.55 14.25 -9.76
CA VAL A 169 1.98 14.65 -8.41
C VAL A 169 2.89 15.89 -8.41
N GLU A 170 3.07 16.55 -9.55
CA GLU A 170 3.88 17.77 -9.63
C GLU A 170 3.31 18.88 -8.74
N GLY A 171 4.19 19.61 -8.04
CA GLY A 171 3.83 20.69 -7.14
C GLY A 171 3.24 20.24 -5.79
N VAL A 172 3.29 18.95 -5.44
CA VAL A 172 2.94 18.44 -4.12
C VAL A 172 4.12 18.61 -3.15
N ASP A 173 3.87 19.21 -1.99
CA ASP A 173 4.91 19.42 -0.96
C ASP A 173 5.09 18.21 -0.03
N ALA A 174 4.00 17.47 0.23
CA ALA A 174 4.01 16.26 1.05
C ALA A 174 2.79 15.37 0.77
N ALA A 175 2.93 14.07 0.99
CA ALA A 175 1.85 13.11 0.80
C ALA A 175 1.58 12.26 2.06
N ILE A 176 0.31 12.05 2.37
CA ILE A 176 -0.16 11.05 3.33
C ILE A 176 -0.68 9.87 2.52
N VAL A 177 -0.19 8.68 2.79
CA VAL A 177 -0.80 7.42 2.31
C VAL A 177 -1.65 6.87 3.44
N GLY A 178 -2.95 6.74 3.23
CA GLY A 178 -3.94 6.42 4.28
C GLY A 178 -3.89 4.97 4.80
N GLU A 179 -2.80 4.27 4.60
CA GLU A 179 -2.53 2.93 5.05
C GLU A 179 -2.55 2.77 6.57
N ALA A 180 -3.00 1.61 7.03
CA ALA A 180 -3.16 1.32 8.45
C ALA A 180 -1.89 1.58 9.26
N SER A 181 -2.00 2.45 10.25
CA SER A 181 -0.93 2.81 11.18
C SER A 181 -1.35 2.69 12.65
N THR A 182 -2.34 1.87 12.94
CA THR A 182 -2.77 1.58 14.31
C THR A 182 -2.22 0.25 14.81
N ARG A 183 -2.08 0.14 16.13
CA ARG A 183 -1.83 -1.13 16.83
C ARG A 183 -2.75 -1.17 18.06
N ASP A 184 -3.60 -2.19 18.14
CA ASP A 184 -4.58 -2.33 19.24
C ASP A 184 -5.41 -1.05 19.46
N SER A 185 -5.85 -0.42 18.37
CA SER A 185 -6.55 0.87 18.30
C SER A 185 -5.72 2.09 18.75
N VAL A 186 -4.45 1.94 19.07
CA VAL A 186 -3.55 3.05 19.36
C VAL A 186 -3.04 3.65 18.05
N VAL A 187 -3.21 4.97 17.89
CA VAL A 187 -2.72 5.71 16.71
C VAL A 187 -1.20 5.78 16.76
N MET A 188 -0.56 5.32 15.69
CA MET A 188 0.88 5.38 15.46
C MET A 188 1.14 5.98 14.08
N ALA A 189 2.38 6.32 13.74
CA ALA A 189 2.76 6.72 12.39
C ALA A 189 3.77 5.76 11.81
N ARG A 190 3.76 5.59 10.50
CA ARG A 190 4.73 4.75 9.78
C ARG A 190 5.61 5.61 8.87
N PRO A 191 6.59 6.34 9.45
CA PRO A 191 7.51 7.19 8.69
C PRO A 191 8.53 6.40 7.87
N ALA A 192 8.71 5.10 8.14
CA ALA A 192 9.57 4.19 7.41
C ALA A 192 8.78 2.96 6.97
N VAL A 193 8.95 2.58 5.71
CA VAL A 193 8.23 1.48 5.05
C VAL A 193 9.23 0.57 4.34
N ARG A 194 9.09 -0.75 4.50
CA ARG A 194 9.92 -1.73 3.79
C ARG A 194 9.60 -1.71 2.29
N GLY A 195 10.64 -1.91 1.51
CA GLY A 195 10.48 -2.23 0.10
C GLY A 195 10.16 -3.71 -0.12
N ARG A 196 9.68 -4.01 -1.33
CA ARG A 196 9.42 -5.37 -1.79
C ARG A 196 9.97 -5.56 -3.19
N THR A 197 10.78 -6.59 -3.37
CA THR A 197 11.35 -6.96 -4.66
C THR A 197 11.05 -8.42 -4.93
N LEU A 198 10.43 -8.72 -6.06
CA LEU A 198 10.27 -10.10 -6.50
C LEU A 198 11.41 -10.48 -7.42
N VAL A 199 12.11 -11.55 -7.08
CA VAL A 199 13.19 -12.12 -7.90
C VAL A 199 12.69 -13.42 -8.52
N ASN A 200 12.51 -13.40 -9.84
CA ASN A 200 12.12 -14.56 -10.62
C ASN A 200 13.37 -15.32 -11.02
N ILE A 201 13.38 -16.61 -10.75
CA ILE A 201 14.44 -17.54 -11.13
C ILE A 201 13.84 -18.54 -12.11
N HIS A 202 14.50 -18.74 -13.24
CA HIS A 202 14.11 -19.70 -14.25
C HIS A 202 15.28 -20.63 -14.56
N VAL A 203 15.06 -21.93 -14.48
CA VAL A 203 16.04 -22.98 -14.77
C VAL A 203 15.57 -23.76 -15.97
N LYS A 204 16.46 -23.85 -16.98
CA LYS A 204 16.30 -24.74 -18.14
C LYS A 204 17.08 -26.02 -17.94
N GLY A 205 16.44 -27.13 -18.24
CA GLY A 205 17.03 -28.45 -18.26
C GLY A 205 16.92 -29.09 -19.63
N ARG A 206 16.77 -30.41 -19.61
CA ARG A 206 16.57 -31.21 -20.83
C ARG A 206 15.67 -32.40 -20.51
N SER A 207 14.56 -32.54 -21.21
CA SER A 207 13.64 -33.66 -21.01
C SER A 207 14.26 -34.98 -21.45
N ALA A 208 13.84 -36.04 -20.75
CA ALA A 208 14.16 -37.43 -21.07
C ALA A 208 13.09 -38.34 -20.46
N HIS A 209 13.04 -39.61 -20.87
CA HIS A 209 12.20 -40.59 -20.22
C HIS A 209 12.74 -40.87 -18.80
N SER A 210 11.88 -40.90 -17.79
CA SER A 210 12.28 -41.06 -16.37
C SER A 210 13.03 -42.35 -16.06
N SER A 211 12.92 -43.39 -16.95
CA SER A 211 13.72 -44.66 -16.85
C SER A 211 15.18 -44.48 -17.32
N ARG A 212 15.52 -43.35 -17.90
CA ARG A 212 16.88 -43.00 -18.36
C ARG A 212 17.25 -41.58 -17.97
N PRO A 213 17.30 -41.29 -16.64
CA PRO A 213 17.48 -39.94 -16.13
C PRO A 213 18.82 -39.32 -16.53
N GLU A 214 19.83 -40.15 -16.82
CA GLU A 214 21.15 -39.69 -17.31
C GLU A 214 21.12 -39.03 -18.68
N MET A 215 20.06 -39.23 -19.45
CA MET A 215 19.88 -38.58 -20.78
C MET A 215 19.27 -37.18 -20.66
N GLY A 216 18.75 -36.83 -19.49
CA GLY A 216 18.10 -35.55 -19.20
C GLY A 216 18.91 -34.66 -18.27
N VAL A 217 18.43 -33.41 -18.09
CA VAL A 217 18.87 -32.50 -17.06
C VAL A 217 17.62 -32.05 -16.32
N ASN A 218 17.49 -32.46 -15.06
CA ASN A 218 16.29 -32.22 -14.27
C ASN A 218 16.26 -30.77 -13.74
N ALA A 219 15.45 -29.91 -14.36
CA ALA A 219 15.33 -28.50 -13.99
C ALA A 219 14.82 -28.29 -12.55
N VAL A 220 13.94 -29.17 -12.05
CA VAL A 220 13.41 -29.07 -10.68
C VAL A 220 14.51 -29.36 -9.65
N LEU A 221 15.36 -30.37 -9.88
CA LEU A 221 16.49 -30.64 -9.00
C LEU A 221 17.55 -29.54 -9.04
N LYS A 222 17.80 -28.95 -10.22
CA LYS A 222 18.71 -27.81 -10.35
C LYS A 222 18.13 -26.60 -9.64
N MET A 223 16.82 -26.30 -9.78
CA MET A 223 16.14 -25.22 -9.05
C MET A 223 16.25 -25.40 -7.53
N SER A 224 16.03 -26.61 -7.03
CA SER A 224 16.16 -26.89 -5.60
C SER A 224 17.55 -26.55 -5.06
N LYS A 225 18.63 -26.87 -5.83
CA LYS A 225 19.99 -26.48 -5.45
C LYS A 225 20.19 -24.95 -5.44
N VAL A 226 19.60 -24.24 -6.40
CA VAL A 226 19.68 -22.78 -6.47
C VAL A 226 18.99 -22.16 -5.25
N LEU A 227 17.78 -22.61 -4.94
CA LEU A 227 17.02 -22.07 -3.80
C LEU A 227 17.71 -22.33 -2.45
N LEU A 228 18.25 -23.55 -2.24
CA LEU A 228 19.02 -23.89 -1.06
C LEU A 228 20.29 -23.06 -0.95
N ALA A 229 21.03 -22.84 -2.04
CA ALA A 229 22.21 -22.01 -2.00
C ALA A 229 21.91 -20.54 -1.69
N ILE A 230 20.76 -20.01 -2.10
CA ILE A 230 20.31 -18.67 -1.70
C ILE A 230 19.95 -18.66 -0.22
N ASP A 231 19.22 -19.66 0.27
CA ASP A 231 18.78 -19.76 1.67
C ASP A 231 19.96 -19.88 2.65
N GLU A 232 20.98 -20.64 2.27
CA GLU A 232 22.21 -20.86 3.06
C GLU A 232 23.21 -19.69 2.98
N THR A 233 22.96 -18.70 2.10
CA THR A 233 23.88 -17.56 1.95
C THR A 233 23.60 -16.51 3.00
N GLU A 234 24.60 -16.18 3.81
CA GLU A 234 24.54 -15.02 4.70
C GLU A 234 24.70 -13.72 3.90
N PHE A 235 23.63 -12.96 3.79
CA PHE A 235 23.63 -11.62 3.18
C PHE A 235 23.86 -10.57 4.27
N SER A 236 24.77 -9.63 4.00
CA SER A 236 25.02 -8.50 4.91
C SER A 236 24.10 -7.34 4.55
N PHE A 237 23.15 -7.04 5.43
CA PHE A 237 22.20 -5.95 5.24
C PHE A 237 22.31 -4.89 6.33
N PRO A 238 22.02 -3.60 6.01
CA PRO A 238 21.94 -2.56 7.02
C PRO A 238 20.74 -2.81 7.95
N LYS A 239 20.94 -2.54 9.24
CA LYS A 239 19.84 -2.52 10.21
C LYS A 239 19.14 -1.18 10.20
N HIS A 240 17.83 -1.20 10.40
CA HIS A 240 17.03 0.00 10.50
C HIS A 240 16.37 0.12 11.88
N ARG A 241 16.31 1.35 12.44
CA ARG A 241 15.84 1.57 13.83
C ARG A 241 14.35 1.27 14.06
N LEU A 242 13.53 1.40 12.99
CA LEU A 242 12.06 1.27 13.07
C LEU A 242 11.54 0.03 12.36
N LEU A 243 12.34 -0.61 11.49
CA LEU A 243 11.91 -1.71 10.64
C LEU A 243 12.54 -3.02 11.10
N PRO A 244 11.85 -4.15 10.89
CA PRO A 244 12.48 -5.47 11.00
C PRO A 244 13.67 -5.59 10.05
N ASP A 245 14.59 -6.49 10.36
CA ASP A 245 15.72 -6.81 9.48
C ASP A 245 15.23 -7.20 8.06
N PRO A 246 15.99 -6.87 7.01
CA PRO A 246 15.70 -7.33 5.66
C PRO A 246 15.59 -8.85 5.58
N THR A 247 14.82 -9.34 4.63
CA THR A 247 14.64 -10.78 4.43
C THR A 247 14.73 -11.14 2.95
N ILE A 248 15.31 -12.30 2.68
CA ILE A 248 15.17 -13.00 1.41
C ILE A 248 14.47 -14.31 1.71
N ALA A 249 13.30 -14.53 1.09
CA ALA A 249 12.54 -15.76 1.22
C ALA A 249 12.56 -16.49 -0.13
N PRO A 250 13.49 -17.44 -0.35
CA PRO A 250 13.58 -18.17 -1.61
C PRO A 250 12.45 -19.17 -1.76
N GLY A 251 11.94 -19.32 -2.99
CA GLY A 251 10.93 -20.33 -3.29
C GLY A 251 9.55 -20.10 -2.70
N THR A 252 9.11 -18.84 -2.51
CA THR A 252 7.73 -18.53 -2.10
C THR A 252 6.69 -19.07 -3.07
N THR A 253 7.05 -19.23 -4.34
CA THR A 253 6.37 -20.06 -5.31
C THR A 253 7.40 -20.87 -6.09
N MET A 254 7.03 -22.10 -6.50
CA MET A 254 7.85 -22.97 -7.36
C MET A 254 6.94 -23.79 -8.28
N LYS A 255 7.31 -23.87 -9.56
CA LYS A 255 6.64 -24.69 -10.58
C LYS A 255 7.67 -25.46 -11.38
N GLY A 256 7.33 -26.66 -11.84
CA GLY A 256 8.17 -27.46 -12.71
C GLY A 256 7.63 -28.86 -12.92
N GLY A 257 8.00 -29.47 -14.06
CA GLY A 257 7.52 -30.79 -14.46
C GLY A 257 6.14 -30.75 -15.12
N THR A 258 5.92 -31.69 -16.06
CA THR A 258 4.68 -31.79 -16.84
C THR A 258 4.00 -33.14 -16.70
N LYS A 259 4.75 -34.21 -16.45
CA LYS A 259 4.25 -35.58 -16.32
C LYS A 259 5.21 -36.44 -15.49
N ASP A 260 4.67 -37.40 -14.77
CA ASP A 260 5.36 -38.30 -13.84
C ASP A 260 6.48 -39.14 -14.44
N ASN A 261 6.44 -39.43 -15.76
CA ASN A 261 7.44 -40.23 -16.46
C ASN A 261 8.36 -39.41 -17.39
N ILE A 262 8.44 -38.09 -17.22
CA ILE A 262 9.31 -37.19 -17.96
C ILE A 262 10.24 -36.44 -17.01
N ILE A 263 11.55 -36.42 -17.27
CA ILE A 263 12.51 -35.55 -16.58
C ILE A 263 12.13 -34.09 -16.88
N PRO A 264 11.89 -33.24 -15.85
CA PRO A 264 11.51 -31.85 -16.06
C PRO A 264 12.59 -31.06 -16.82
N GLU A 265 12.21 -30.39 -17.91
CA GLU A 265 13.09 -29.52 -18.71
C GLU A 265 12.97 -28.06 -18.35
N ASP A 266 12.01 -27.72 -17.46
CA ASP A 266 11.72 -26.33 -17.09
C ASP A 266 11.31 -26.25 -15.61
N SER A 267 11.77 -25.20 -14.91
CA SER A 267 11.34 -24.86 -13.56
C SER A 267 11.45 -23.38 -13.30
N GLU A 268 10.42 -22.82 -12.68
CA GLU A 268 10.35 -21.43 -12.27
C GLU A 268 10.15 -21.32 -10.76
N ALA A 269 10.77 -20.34 -10.14
CA ALA A 269 10.58 -20.03 -8.74
C ALA A 269 10.63 -18.51 -8.49
N VAL A 270 10.02 -18.06 -7.40
CA VAL A 270 10.05 -16.68 -6.97
C VAL A 270 10.69 -16.58 -5.57
N CYS A 271 11.59 -15.60 -5.40
CA CYS A 271 12.02 -15.18 -4.07
C CYS A 271 11.36 -13.83 -3.74
N ASP A 272 10.73 -13.72 -2.57
CA ASP A 272 10.24 -12.44 -2.03
C ASP A 272 11.34 -11.80 -1.19
N VAL A 273 11.78 -10.62 -1.59
CA VAL A 273 12.84 -9.86 -0.91
C VAL A 273 12.22 -8.63 -0.25
N ARG A 274 12.49 -8.47 1.06
CA ARG A 274 12.07 -7.29 1.83
C ARG A 274 13.29 -6.45 2.17
N THR A 275 13.29 -5.21 1.69
CA THR A 275 14.39 -4.25 1.84
C THR A 275 14.07 -3.15 2.85
N VAL A 276 15.08 -2.47 3.37
CA VAL A 276 14.94 -1.30 4.26
C VAL A 276 15.62 -0.08 3.62
N PRO A 277 15.29 1.17 4.06
CA PRO A 277 15.97 2.36 3.60
C PRO A 277 17.49 2.23 3.70
N GLY A 278 18.20 2.70 2.67
CA GLY A 278 19.65 2.50 2.51
C GLY A 278 20.04 1.26 1.69
N MET A 279 19.12 0.33 1.42
CA MET A 279 19.38 -0.78 0.49
C MET A 279 19.03 -0.40 -0.94
N ASN A 280 19.90 -0.82 -1.86
CA ASN A 280 19.63 -0.75 -3.29
C ASN A 280 19.09 -2.12 -3.78
N PRO A 281 17.84 -2.20 -4.27
CA PRO A 281 17.27 -3.46 -4.79
C PRO A 281 18.10 -4.10 -5.92
N GLU A 282 18.73 -3.29 -6.76
CA GLU A 282 19.61 -3.81 -7.82
C GLU A 282 20.85 -4.49 -7.24
N GLN A 283 21.41 -3.99 -6.12
CA GLN A 283 22.52 -4.65 -5.44
C GLN A 283 22.10 -6.01 -4.90
N VAL A 284 20.91 -6.12 -4.31
CA VAL A 284 20.37 -7.40 -3.82
C VAL A 284 20.23 -8.41 -4.99
N LEU A 285 19.75 -7.94 -6.14
CA LEU A 285 19.67 -8.78 -7.34
C LEU A 285 21.04 -9.25 -7.81
N GLN A 286 22.05 -8.38 -7.76
CA GLN A 286 23.45 -8.74 -8.09
C GLN A 286 24.01 -9.76 -7.09
N ASP A 287 23.73 -9.62 -5.81
CA ASP A 287 24.18 -10.54 -4.77
C ASP A 287 23.57 -11.95 -4.99
N ILE A 288 22.28 -12.03 -5.32
CA ILE A 288 21.63 -13.31 -5.69
C ILE A 288 22.24 -13.88 -6.97
N ARG A 289 22.48 -13.05 -7.99
CA ARG A 289 23.18 -13.50 -9.22
C ARG A 289 24.57 -14.04 -8.92
N ALA A 290 25.30 -13.45 -7.97
CA ALA A 290 26.61 -13.93 -7.59
C ALA A 290 26.56 -15.32 -6.92
N VAL A 291 25.51 -15.64 -6.16
CA VAL A 291 25.26 -16.98 -5.63
C VAL A 291 25.07 -17.98 -6.79
N VAL A 292 24.23 -17.61 -7.73
CA VAL A 292 23.94 -18.43 -8.92
C VAL A 292 25.19 -18.69 -9.76
N GLU A 293 26.01 -17.68 -10.02
CA GLU A 293 27.25 -17.84 -10.80
C GLU A 293 28.28 -18.75 -10.10
N ARG A 294 28.35 -18.73 -8.75
CA ARG A 294 29.18 -19.72 -8.02
C ARG A 294 28.70 -21.14 -8.25
N LEU A 295 27.38 -21.38 -8.26
CA LEU A 295 26.83 -22.70 -8.56
C LEU A 295 27.13 -23.15 -9.98
N LYS A 296 26.99 -22.27 -10.98
CA LYS A 296 27.32 -22.58 -12.38
C LYS A 296 28.78 -23.00 -12.55
N SER A 297 29.70 -22.42 -11.77
CA SER A 297 31.11 -22.80 -11.82
C SER A 297 31.36 -24.25 -11.39
N SER A 298 30.50 -24.82 -10.56
CA SER A 298 30.59 -26.20 -10.07
C SER A 298 29.63 -27.15 -10.80
N ASP A 299 28.65 -26.64 -11.53
CA ASP A 299 27.64 -27.42 -12.26
C ASP A 299 27.46 -26.86 -13.70
N PRO A 300 28.27 -27.33 -14.67
CA PRO A 300 28.23 -26.84 -16.06
C PRO A 300 26.90 -27.07 -16.79
N GLU A 301 26.03 -27.97 -16.28
CA GLU A 301 24.70 -28.19 -16.84
C GLU A 301 23.62 -27.28 -16.22
N LEU A 302 23.99 -26.36 -15.29
CA LEU A 302 23.07 -25.41 -14.71
C LEU A 302 22.86 -24.21 -15.65
N ASP A 303 21.76 -24.26 -16.40
CA ASP A 303 21.26 -23.10 -17.19
C ASP A 303 20.18 -22.38 -16.39
N VAL A 304 20.53 -21.24 -15.82
CA VAL A 304 19.66 -20.46 -14.93
C VAL A 304 19.72 -18.99 -15.27
N SER A 305 18.55 -18.34 -15.29
CA SER A 305 18.40 -16.89 -15.42
C SER A 305 17.70 -16.31 -14.19
N VAL A 306 18.09 -15.07 -13.83
CA VAL A 306 17.57 -14.34 -12.66
C VAL A 306 17.14 -12.95 -13.10
N ALA A 307 15.88 -12.60 -12.87
CA ALA A 307 15.30 -11.31 -13.23
C ALA A 307 14.43 -10.78 -12.08
N SER A 308 14.30 -9.45 -12.01
CA SER A 308 13.39 -8.79 -11.05
C SER A 308 12.44 -7.87 -11.82
N PRO A 309 11.26 -8.38 -12.21
CA PRO A 309 10.30 -7.61 -12.98
C PRO A 309 9.50 -6.60 -12.12
N LEU A 310 9.43 -6.83 -10.82
CA LEU A 310 8.64 -6.05 -9.90
C LEU A 310 9.48 -5.63 -8.70
N ASN A 311 9.58 -4.32 -8.51
CA ASN A 311 10.33 -3.70 -7.45
C ASN A 311 9.58 -2.48 -6.92
N LYS A 312 9.33 -2.46 -5.60
CA LYS A 312 8.82 -1.32 -4.85
C LYS A 312 9.89 -0.96 -3.81
N PRO A 313 10.72 0.08 -4.03
CA PRO A 313 11.82 0.41 -3.12
C PRO A 313 11.32 0.79 -1.73
N PRO A 314 12.13 0.72 -0.68
CA PRO A 314 11.76 1.20 0.64
C PRO A 314 11.66 2.73 0.64
N SER A 315 10.92 3.28 1.62
CA SER A 315 10.78 4.72 1.80
C SER A 315 10.94 5.13 3.26
N GLU A 316 11.41 6.35 3.50
CA GLU A 316 11.53 6.92 4.83
C GLU A 316 11.42 8.45 4.77
N ILE A 317 10.80 9.03 5.80
CA ILE A 317 10.93 10.46 6.13
C ILE A 317 11.52 10.65 7.53
N SER A 318 12.22 11.77 7.74
CA SER A 318 12.71 12.14 9.06
C SER A 318 11.56 12.38 10.04
N LEU A 319 11.73 12.01 11.32
CA LEU A 319 10.81 12.38 12.39
C LEU A 319 10.77 13.90 12.64
N ASP A 320 11.76 14.64 12.12
CA ASP A 320 11.79 16.09 12.13
C ASP A 320 11.08 16.72 10.95
N HIS A 321 10.64 15.93 9.96
CA HIS A 321 9.92 16.45 8.80
C HIS A 321 8.59 17.09 9.21
N PRO A 322 8.18 18.24 8.61
CA PRO A 322 6.93 18.91 8.95
C PRO A 322 5.69 18.01 8.90
N LEU A 323 5.62 17.06 7.96
CA LEU A 323 4.53 16.09 7.85
C LEU A 323 4.39 15.24 9.11
N TYR A 324 5.50 14.65 9.62
CA TYR A 324 5.47 13.86 10.85
C TYR A 324 5.13 14.72 12.08
N ARG A 325 5.72 15.93 12.17
CA ARG A 325 5.44 16.86 13.27
C ARG A 325 3.98 17.30 13.30
N SER A 326 3.38 17.55 12.14
CA SER A 326 1.95 17.87 12.02
C SER A 326 1.08 16.71 12.51
N ALA A 327 1.37 15.48 12.07
CA ALA A 327 0.68 14.29 12.55
C ALA A 327 0.81 14.11 14.07
N ALA A 328 2.01 14.33 14.63
CA ALA A 328 2.27 14.24 16.07
C ALA A 328 1.47 15.28 16.86
N LYS A 329 1.45 16.53 16.40
CA LYS A 329 0.67 17.61 17.00
C LYS A 329 -0.84 17.31 16.97
N ALA A 330 -1.36 16.91 15.82
CA ALA A 330 -2.77 16.56 15.63
C ALA A 330 -3.18 15.38 16.51
N THR A 331 -2.35 14.32 16.58
CA THR A 331 -2.61 13.14 17.42
C THR A 331 -2.74 13.52 18.88
N VAL A 332 -1.80 14.31 19.43
CA VAL A 332 -1.90 14.77 20.85
C VAL A 332 -3.19 15.55 21.09
N GLN A 333 -3.63 16.38 20.15
CA GLN A 333 -4.85 17.17 20.30
C GLN A 333 -6.13 16.32 20.28
N VAL A 334 -6.14 15.22 19.53
CA VAL A 334 -7.32 14.36 19.35
C VAL A 334 -7.40 13.27 20.40
N VAL A 335 -6.29 12.55 20.65
CA VAL A 335 -6.27 11.37 21.50
C VAL A 335 -5.54 11.56 22.85
N GLY A 336 -4.84 12.68 23.05
CA GLY A 336 -4.22 13.05 24.31
C GLY A 336 -2.89 12.37 24.64
N TYR A 337 -2.35 11.52 23.75
CA TYR A 337 -1.05 10.89 23.95
C TYR A 337 -0.11 11.17 22.78
N ARG A 338 1.20 10.97 23.01
CA ARG A 338 2.24 11.20 22.03
C ARG A 338 2.17 10.18 20.89
N LEU A 339 2.30 10.66 19.64
CA LEU A 339 2.45 9.79 18.47
C LEU A 339 3.80 9.07 18.51
N GLU A 340 3.75 7.75 18.47
CA GLU A 340 4.95 6.92 18.41
C GLU A 340 5.21 6.47 16.95
N PRO A 341 6.47 6.53 16.49
CA PRO A 341 6.84 6.02 15.18
C PRO A 341 6.91 4.49 15.20
N LEU A 342 6.31 3.87 14.18
CA LEU A 342 6.36 2.45 13.92
C LEU A 342 6.75 2.22 12.47
N GLY A 343 7.66 1.29 12.21
CA GLY A 343 7.98 0.89 10.83
C GLY A 343 6.87 0.03 10.22
N ALA A 344 6.61 0.20 8.93
CA ALA A 344 5.75 -0.71 8.18
C ALA A 344 6.53 -1.94 7.70
N SER A 345 6.11 -3.13 8.11
CA SER A 345 6.71 -4.39 7.68
C SER A 345 6.34 -4.79 6.24
N GLY A 346 5.17 -4.35 5.76
CA GLY A 346 4.75 -4.41 4.36
C GLY A 346 5.33 -3.26 3.53
N SER A 347 5.08 -3.28 2.21
CA SER A 347 5.34 -2.18 1.29
C SER A 347 4.02 -1.51 0.93
N ASN A 348 4.04 -0.20 0.66
CA ASN A 348 2.89 0.55 0.20
C ASN A 348 3.29 1.71 -0.73
N ASP A 349 2.36 2.55 -1.09
CA ASP A 349 2.55 3.58 -2.11
C ASP A 349 3.44 4.77 -1.70
N THR A 350 3.81 4.91 -0.42
CA THR A 350 4.82 5.90 0.01
C THR A 350 6.13 5.77 -0.77
N SER A 351 6.43 4.54 -1.20
CA SER A 351 7.61 4.22 -2.00
C SER A 351 7.66 5.05 -3.29
N TYR A 352 6.57 5.13 -4.02
CA TYR A 352 6.54 5.81 -5.32
C TYR A 352 6.63 7.32 -5.18
N PHE A 353 5.91 7.91 -4.23
CA PHE A 353 6.04 9.33 -3.93
C PHE A 353 7.48 9.72 -3.61
N THR A 354 8.12 8.96 -2.70
CA THR A 354 9.48 9.28 -2.23
C THR A 354 10.53 9.03 -3.30
N ASN A 355 10.47 7.88 -4.00
CA ASN A 355 11.57 7.45 -4.88
C ASN A 355 11.40 7.87 -6.34
N LEU A 356 10.16 8.07 -6.85
CA LEU A 356 9.93 8.49 -8.24
C LEU A 356 9.65 9.97 -8.36
N ALA A 357 8.83 10.52 -7.46
CA ALA A 357 8.41 11.91 -7.52
C ALA A 357 9.22 12.85 -6.60
N GLY A 358 10.06 12.31 -5.71
CA GLY A 358 10.79 13.12 -4.73
C GLY A 358 9.89 13.82 -3.69
N VAL A 359 8.64 13.36 -3.56
CA VAL A 359 7.66 13.90 -2.62
C VAL A 359 7.77 13.18 -1.27
N PRO A 360 8.06 13.87 -0.16
CA PRO A 360 8.07 13.28 1.16
C PRO A 360 6.71 12.64 1.49
N ALA A 361 6.69 11.34 1.80
CA ALA A 361 5.45 10.60 2.06
C ALA A 361 5.53 9.75 3.32
N MET A 362 4.41 9.61 4.02
CA MET A 362 4.28 8.81 5.23
C MET A 362 2.98 8.01 5.19
N ALA A 363 3.04 6.73 5.57
CA ALA A 363 1.83 5.95 5.78
C ALA A 363 1.21 6.31 7.13
N PHE A 364 -0.04 6.77 7.10
CA PHE A 364 -0.74 7.25 8.28
C PHE A 364 -2.24 7.19 8.08
N GLY A 365 -2.88 6.15 8.59
CA GLY A 365 -4.31 5.91 8.42
C GLY A 365 -4.93 5.01 9.49
N PRO A 366 -6.27 4.98 9.52
CA PRO A 366 -7.01 4.09 10.39
C PRO A 366 -6.76 2.65 9.96
N GLY A 367 -6.71 1.76 10.93
CA GLY A 367 -6.67 0.34 10.68
C GLY A 367 -7.93 -0.34 11.16
N GLY A 368 -8.00 -1.60 10.87
CA GLY A 368 -9.04 -2.50 11.31
C GLY A 368 -8.45 -3.81 11.82
N GLY A 369 -9.17 -4.88 11.63
CA GLY A 369 -8.69 -6.23 11.86
C GLY A 369 -8.98 -7.13 10.67
N ASN A 370 -8.31 -8.26 10.66
CA ASN A 370 -8.44 -9.28 9.63
C ASN A 370 -8.17 -8.78 8.20
N ALA A 371 -7.30 -7.77 8.01
CA ALA A 371 -6.88 -7.38 6.67
C ALA A 371 -6.39 -8.60 5.88
N HIS A 372 -6.84 -8.74 4.61
CA HIS A 372 -6.58 -9.90 3.74
C HIS A 372 -7.16 -11.26 4.22
N ALA A 373 -7.94 -11.28 5.31
CA ALA A 373 -8.60 -12.48 5.82
C ALA A 373 -10.14 -12.33 5.81
N PRO A 374 -10.90 -13.41 6.00
CA PRO A 374 -12.36 -13.33 6.20
C PRO A 374 -12.74 -12.48 7.41
N ASP A 375 -13.95 -11.94 7.37
CA ASP A 375 -14.49 -11.05 8.41
C ASP A 375 -13.59 -9.84 8.69
N GLU A 376 -13.01 -9.25 7.63
CA GLU A 376 -12.32 -7.98 7.71
C GLU A 376 -13.24 -6.89 8.24
N TRP A 377 -12.71 -6.01 9.10
CA TRP A 377 -13.48 -4.93 9.70
C TRP A 377 -12.66 -3.66 9.93
N ALA A 378 -13.36 -2.50 9.90
CA ALA A 378 -12.85 -1.22 10.38
C ALA A 378 -13.57 -0.81 11.67
N ASN A 379 -12.85 -0.16 12.60
CA ASN A 379 -13.46 0.37 13.82
C ASN A 379 -13.93 1.81 13.59
N VAL A 380 -15.24 2.08 13.81
CA VAL A 380 -15.86 3.40 13.59
C VAL A 380 -15.16 4.50 14.39
N GLU A 381 -14.80 4.23 15.66
CA GLU A 381 -14.12 5.22 16.50
C GLU A 381 -12.75 5.59 15.95
N THR A 382 -12.02 4.60 15.42
CA THR A 382 -10.71 4.84 14.80
C THR A 382 -10.85 5.64 13.50
N LEU A 383 -11.86 5.35 12.67
CA LEU A 383 -12.16 6.11 11.46
C LEU A 383 -12.46 7.59 11.78
N VAL A 384 -13.32 7.86 12.76
CA VAL A 384 -13.65 9.22 13.20
C VAL A 384 -12.42 9.92 13.82
N THR A 385 -11.60 9.19 14.56
CA THR A 385 -10.35 9.72 15.13
C THR A 385 -9.40 10.19 14.02
N PHE A 386 -9.23 9.39 12.96
CA PHE A 386 -8.38 9.79 11.83
C PHE A 386 -8.99 10.92 11.01
N ALA A 387 -10.31 11.00 10.85
CA ALA A 387 -10.95 12.15 10.23
C ALA A 387 -10.59 13.45 10.97
N LYS A 388 -10.63 13.45 12.31
CA LYS A 388 -10.21 14.60 13.15
C LYS A 388 -8.73 14.93 12.95
N ILE A 389 -7.87 13.93 12.96
CA ILE A 389 -6.42 14.11 12.76
C ILE A 389 -6.13 14.67 11.38
N TYR A 390 -6.72 14.10 10.31
CA TYR A 390 -6.54 14.60 8.94
C TYR A 390 -6.99 16.05 8.80
N GLY A 391 -8.16 16.40 9.34
CA GLY A 391 -8.63 17.78 9.33
C GLY A 391 -7.66 18.76 9.99
N LEU A 392 -7.09 18.40 11.15
CA LEU A 392 -6.08 19.21 11.82
C LEU A 392 -4.77 19.31 11.03
N MET A 393 -4.34 18.22 10.39
CA MET A 393 -3.15 18.23 9.53
C MET A 393 -3.35 19.11 8.29
N MET A 394 -4.55 19.12 7.69
CA MET A 394 -4.87 20.02 6.58
C MET A 394 -4.73 21.49 7.00
N LEU A 395 -5.27 21.89 8.18
CA LEU A 395 -5.12 23.23 8.72
C LEU A 395 -3.64 23.60 8.96
N ASP A 396 -2.86 22.68 9.52
CA ASP A 396 -1.47 22.94 9.93
C ASP A 396 -0.52 23.00 8.71
N ILE A 397 -0.72 22.14 7.70
CA ILE A 397 0.17 22.04 6.53
C ILE A 397 -0.23 23.03 5.45
N CYS A 398 -1.50 23.03 5.05
CA CYS A 398 -1.97 23.92 3.97
C CYS A 398 -2.12 25.38 4.43
N GLY A 399 -2.26 25.61 5.74
CA GLY A 399 -2.74 26.90 6.26
C GLY A 399 -4.21 27.11 5.91
N TYR A 400 -4.85 28.12 6.51
CA TYR A 400 -6.28 28.38 6.30
C TYR A 400 -6.66 29.84 6.48
N GLU A 401 -7.87 30.17 6.00
CA GLU A 401 -8.61 31.42 6.23
C GLU A 401 -9.98 31.06 6.81
N GLU A 402 -10.48 31.92 7.75
CA GLU A 402 -11.84 31.82 8.32
C GLU A 402 -12.84 32.61 7.50
#